data_c18ddf2161e21baf60185fb1f0d44891
#
_entry.id   c18ddf2161e21baf60185fb1f0d44891
#
_cell.length_a   1.000
_cell.length_b   1.000
_cell.length_c   1.000
_cell.angle_alpha   90.00
_cell.angle_beta   90.00
_cell.angle_gamma   90.00
#
_symmetry.space_group_name_H-M   'P 1'
#
loop_
_entity.id
_entity.type
_entity.pdbx_description
1 polymer ?
#
loop_
_entity_poly.entity_id
_entity_poly.type
_entity_poly.pdbx_seq_one_letter_code
_entity_poly.pdbx_strand_id
1 'polypeptide(L)'
;MWRFLRCPAIFRGDLHHFRGIQSGFLLFLLFACAIPPFTGCGTNFQQKTGQELRSASAVGNLIHVPLTRQSSDYTCGVAVLQSILYFHDAQDDYSEETLVKELKADPVNGTSYQTMADFARSKGYLVDIRTGMTLNDIRNFIDNGIPVIVLIQAWAESLVDYSQDWEDGHYAVAIGYDRDTVYFMDPSTMGNYTYLPIREFLDRWHDEDKGVKLDRFGMIIQREKRENHYDPDNIFRIR
;
A
#
# COMPACT_ATOMS: atom_id res chain seq x y z
N MET A 1 20.83 -9.30 19.16
CA MET A 1 20.32 -10.70 19.13
C MET A 1 19.04 -10.63 18.30
N TRP A 2 19.19 -10.78 16.98
CA TRP A 2 18.18 -10.48 15.97
C TRP A 2 17.30 -11.71 15.76
N ARG A 3 16.00 -11.58 15.92
CA ARG A 3 15.03 -12.62 15.57
C ARG A 3 14.49 -12.31 14.16
N PHE A 4 14.88 -13.16 13.21
CA PHE A 4 14.27 -13.22 11.90
C PHE A 4 12.81 -13.70 12.03
N LEU A 5 11.86 -12.89 11.62
CA LEU A 5 10.49 -13.32 11.36
C LEU A 5 10.35 -13.63 9.88
N ARG A 6 10.13 -14.91 9.59
CA ARG A 6 9.83 -15.42 8.25
C ARG A 6 8.33 -15.37 8.02
N CYS A 7 7.91 -14.81 6.92
CA CYS A 7 6.54 -14.97 6.40
C CYS A 7 6.20 -16.46 6.25
N PRO A 8 5.02 -16.92 6.65
CA PRO A 8 4.59 -18.30 6.42
C PRO A 8 4.23 -18.51 4.94
N ALA A 9 4.88 -19.50 4.35
CA ALA A 9 4.63 -19.97 2.99
C ALA A 9 3.19 -20.49 2.84
N ILE A 10 2.54 -20.08 1.77
CA ILE A 10 1.24 -20.56 1.32
C ILE A 10 1.30 -22.09 1.11
N PHE A 11 0.40 -22.80 1.78
CA PHE A 11 0.20 -24.23 1.70
C PHE A 11 -0.05 -24.68 0.25
N ARG A 12 0.90 -25.41 -0.32
CA ARG A 12 0.68 -26.26 -1.50
C ARG A 12 0.13 -27.59 -1.00
N GLY A 13 -1.14 -27.84 -1.28
CA GLY A 13 -1.76 -29.14 -1.07
C GLY A 13 -1.24 -30.16 -2.09
N ASP A 14 -0.56 -31.17 -1.61
CA ASP A 14 -0.15 -32.32 -2.39
C ASP A 14 -1.35 -33.25 -2.64
N LEU A 15 -1.61 -33.50 -3.93
CA LEU A 15 -2.50 -34.54 -4.41
C LEU A 15 -1.78 -35.92 -4.32
N HIS A 16 -2.09 -36.71 -3.31
CA HIS A 16 -1.73 -38.12 -3.31
C HIS A 16 -2.94 -39.02 -3.61
N HIS A 17 -2.75 -39.75 -4.68
CA HIS A 17 -3.41 -40.96 -5.13
C HIS A 17 -4.03 -41.82 -4.02
N PHE A 18 -5.29 -42.21 -4.20
CA PHE A 18 -5.80 -43.47 -3.72
C PHE A 18 -6.50 -44.21 -4.84
N ARG A 19 -5.91 -45.39 -5.20
CA ARG A 19 -6.45 -46.39 -6.07
C ARG A 19 -7.21 -47.44 -5.25
N GLY A 20 -8.42 -47.78 -5.71
CA GLY A 20 -8.95 -49.16 -5.76
C GLY A 20 -9.64 -49.69 -4.52
N ILE A 21 -10.85 -50.11 -4.66
CA ILE A 21 -11.30 -51.53 -4.64
C ILE A 21 -12.84 -51.62 -4.69
N GLN A 22 -13.28 -52.34 -5.61
CA GLN A 22 -14.48 -53.07 -5.98
C GLN A 22 -15.67 -53.26 -5.00
N SER A 23 -16.83 -53.18 -5.61
CA SER A 23 -17.98 -54.08 -5.60
C SER A 23 -18.67 -54.48 -4.28
N GLY A 24 -19.98 -54.21 -4.22
CA GLY A 24 -20.88 -54.88 -3.26
C GLY A 24 -22.32 -54.33 -3.35
N PHE A 25 -23.13 -55.07 -4.04
CA PHE A 25 -24.58 -55.13 -4.20
C PHE A 25 -25.50 -54.58 -3.10
N LEU A 26 -26.52 -53.83 -3.52
CA LEU A 26 -27.98 -53.94 -3.26
C LEU A 26 -28.48 -53.89 -1.81
N LEU A 27 -29.23 -52.88 -1.46
CA LEU A 27 -30.62 -53.01 -1.01
C LEU A 27 -31.34 -51.64 -0.95
N PHE A 28 -32.44 -51.51 -1.71
CA PHE A 28 -33.39 -50.41 -1.63
C PHE A 28 -34.19 -50.52 -0.35
N LEU A 29 -34.14 -49.51 0.53
CA LEU A 29 -35.17 -49.28 1.55
C LEU A 29 -35.60 -47.81 1.46
N LEU A 30 -36.78 -47.62 0.89
CA LEU A 30 -37.50 -46.36 0.88
C LEU A 30 -37.91 -46.02 2.33
N PHE A 31 -37.22 -45.09 2.96
CA PHE A 31 -37.70 -44.38 4.16
C PHE A 31 -38.14 -42.99 3.72
N ALA A 32 -39.45 -42.79 3.64
CA ALA A 32 -40.04 -41.48 3.53
C ALA A 32 -39.86 -40.76 4.87
N CYS A 33 -38.83 -39.95 4.97
CA CYS A 33 -38.68 -39.02 6.09
C CYS A 33 -39.34 -37.69 5.71
N ALA A 34 -40.44 -37.39 6.35
CA ALA A 34 -41.07 -36.08 6.33
C ALA A 34 -40.10 -35.03 6.86
N ILE A 35 -39.68 -34.11 6.00
CA ILE A 35 -38.85 -32.95 6.35
C ILE A 35 -39.79 -31.88 6.94
N PRO A 36 -39.66 -31.47 8.21
CA PRO A 36 -40.39 -30.32 8.70
C PRO A 36 -39.87 -29.03 8.03
N PRO A 37 -40.72 -28.02 7.80
CA PRO A 37 -40.25 -26.75 7.25
C PRO A 37 -39.29 -26.08 8.26
N PHE A 38 -38.02 -26.04 7.94
CA PHE A 38 -37.08 -25.17 8.64
C PHE A 38 -37.47 -23.72 8.37
N THR A 39 -38.17 -23.12 9.30
CA THR A 39 -38.23 -21.66 9.41
C THR A 39 -36.80 -21.20 9.76
N GLY A 40 -36.04 -20.93 8.72
CA GLY A 40 -34.70 -20.36 8.84
C GLY A 40 -34.81 -18.98 9.48
N CYS A 41 -34.47 -18.90 10.77
CA CYS A 41 -34.06 -17.65 11.37
C CYS A 41 -32.76 -17.24 10.69
N GLY A 42 -32.91 -16.38 9.66
CA GLY A 42 -31.78 -15.78 8.98
C GLY A 42 -31.05 -14.87 9.96
N THR A 43 -30.13 -15.42 10.72
CA THR A 43 -29.08 -14.59 11.32
C THR A 43 -28.22 -14.10 10.18
N ASN A 44 -28.45 -12.84 9.79
CA ASN A 44 -27.54 -12.07 8.97
C ASN A 44 -26.18 -12.08 9.69
N PHE A 45 -25.33 -13.03 9.33
CA PHE A 45 -23.92 -12.99 9.65
C PHE A 45 -23.31 -11.92 8.76
N GLN A 46 -23.54 -10.66 9.14
CA GLN A 46 -22.87 -9.52 8.56
C GLN A 46 -21.41 -9.64 9.01
N GLN A 47 -20.63 -10.26 8.17
CA GLN A 47 -19.18 -10.28 8.29
C GLN A 47 -18.75 -8.81 8.29
N LYS A 48 -18.44 -8.29 9.48
CA LYS A 48 -17.79 -7.00 9.63
C LYS A 48 -16.37 -7.07 9.05
N THR A 49 -16.25 -7.08 7.75
CA THR A 49 -15.08 -6.58 7.08
C THR A 49 -15.21 -5.05 7.16
N GLY A 50 -14.67 -4.47 8.23
CA GLY A 50 -14.89 -3.06 8.56
C GLY A 50 -14.05 -2.10 7.72
N GLN A 51 -13.93 -2.35 6.41
CA GLN A 51 -13.35 -1.39 5.48
C GLN A 51 -14.48 -0.52 4.94
N GLU A 52 -14.63 0.68 5.52
CA GLU A 52 -15.55 1.68 5.00
C GLU A 52 -15.03 2.16 3.63
N LEU A 53 -15.79 1.87 2.56
CA LEU A 53 -15.45 2.33 1.22
C LEU A 53 -15.89 3.79 1.06
N ARG A 54 -14.95 4.64 0.62
CA ARG A 54 -15.20 6.04 0.28
C ARG A 54 -15.01 6.26 -1.22
N SER A 55 -15.82 7.14 -1.80
CA SER A 55 -15.65 7.49 -3.22
C SER A 55 -14.58 8.54 -3.38
N ALA A 56 -13.60 8.30 -4.26
CA ALA A 56 -12.56 9.26 -4.59
C ALA A 56 -13.14 10.59 -5.14
N SER A 57 -14.26 10.54 -5.86
CA SER A 57 -14.95 11.73 -6.38
C SER A 57 -15.58 12.61 -5.28
N ALA A 58 -15.70 12.12 -4.06
CA ALA A 58 -16.15 12.93 -2.91
C ALA A 58 -15.04 13.73 -2.25
N VAL A 59 -13.76 13.49 -2.63
CA VAL A 59 -12.59 14.19 -2.10
C VAL A 59 -12.21 15.32 -3.05
N GLY A 60 -12.48 16.56 -2.64
CA GLY A 60 -12.38 17.74 -3.50
C GLY A 60 -10.97 18.12 -3.97
N ASN A 61 -9.92 17.59 -3.33
CA ASN A 61 -8.51 17.92 -3.59
C ASN A 61 -7.62 16.68 -3.76
N LEU A 62 -8.17 15.58 -4.24
CA LEU A 62 -7.43 14.34 -4.46
C LEU A 62 -6.46 14.49 -5.65
N ILE A 63 -5.17 14.29 -5.41
CA ILE A 63 -4.15 14.24 -6.45
C ILE A 63 -4.14 12.84 -7.04
N HIS A 64 -4.38 12.74 -8.35
CA HIS A 64 -4.34 11.46 -9.05
C HIS A 64 -2.89 11.10 -9.41
N VAL A 65 -2.26 10.26 -8.59
CA VAL A 65 -0.95 9.68 -8.88
C VAL A 65 -1.13 8.25 -9.42
N PRO A 66 -0.20 7.74 -10.27
CA PRO A 66 -0.26 6.36 -10.72
C PRO A 66 -0.29 5.38 -9.56
N LEU A 67 -1.17 4.38 -9.61
CA LEU A 67 -1.20 3.28 -8.66
C LEU A 67 -0.05 2.32 -9.01
N THR A 68 0.98 2.30 -8.18
CA THR A 68 2.09 1.36 -8.25
C THR A 68 2.01 0.38 -7.10
N ARG A 69 2.46 -0.85 -7.32
CA ARG A 69 2.43 -1.91 -6.31
C ARG A 69 3.83 -2.42 -6.02
N GLN A 70 4.14 -2.58 -4.75
CA GLN A 70 5.36 -3.29 -4.35
C GLN A 70 5.24 -4.79 -4.67
N SER A 71 6.32 -5.40 -5.14
CA SER A 71 6.39 -6.84 -5.44
C SER A 71 6.87 -7.66 -4.26
N SER A 72 7.45 -7.03 -3.24
CA SER A 72 8.01 -7.66 -2.05
C SER A 72 7.91 -6.75 -0.83
N ASP A 73 8.11 -7.30 0.36
CA ASP A 73 7.93 -6.59 1.64
C ASP A 73 8.92 -5.42 1.84
N TYR A 74 10.01 -5.38 1.08
CA TYR A 74 11.05 -4.35 1.18
C TYR A 74 11.03 -3.31 0.05
N THR A 75 10.08 -3.39 -0.90
CA THR A 75 10.03 -2.50 -2.08
C THR A 75 8.97 -1.41 -2.00
N CYS A 76 8.39 -1.13 -0.82
CA CYS A 76 7.41 -0.04 -0.66
C CYS A 76 7.99 1.32 -1.08
N GLY A 77 9.24 1.65 -0.67
CA GLY A 77 9.92 2.87 -1.08
C GLY A 77 10.21 2.94 -2.58
N VAL A 78 10.55 1.81 -3.21
CA VAL A 78 10.70 1.71 -4.68
C VAL A 78 9.40 2.06 -5.37
N ALA A 79 8.28 1.45 -4.94
CA ALA A 79 6.98 1.63 -5.58
C ALA A 79 6.43 3.06 -5.39
N VAL A 80 6.58 3.68 -4.20
CA VAL A 80 6.14 5.08 -4.04
C VAL A 80 6.99 6.04 -4.86
N LEU A 81 8.30 5.81 -4.96
CA LEU A 81 9.15 6.62 -5.83
C LEU A 81 8.73 6.46 -7.30
N GLN A 82 8.49 5.24 -7.76
CA GLN A 82 8.00 4.94 -9.10
C GLN A 82 6.70 5.71 -9.40
N SER A 83 5.74 5.71 -8.46
CA SER A 83 4.49 6.45 -8.61
C SER A 83 4.74 7.95 -8.81
N ILE A 84 5.61 8.55 -8.01
CA ILE A 84 5.93 9.99 -8.10
C ILE A 84 6.68 10.32 -9.38
N LEU A 85 7.62 9.47 -9.82
CA LEU A 85 8.33 9.68 -11.08
C LEU A 85 7.39 9.62 -12.28
N TYR A 86 6.49 8.65 -12.33
CA TYR A 86 5.45 8.55 -13.36
C TYR A 86 4.42 9.68 -13.29
N PHE A 87 4.13 10.19 -12.09
CA PHE A 87 3.27 11.37 -11.94
C PHE A 87 3.86 12.60 -12.61
N HIS A 88 5.18 12.75 -12.59
CA HIS A 88 5.89 13.87 -13.22
C HIS A 88 6.29 13.61 -14.68
N ASP A 89 6.61 12.36 -15.02
CA ASP A 89 7.14 11.96 -16.31
C ASP A 89 6.72 10.55 -16.68
N ALA A 90 5.58 10.44 -17.35
CA ALA A 90 5.00 9.14 -17.72
C ALA A 90 5.74 8.43 -18.87
N GLN A 91 6.81 9.01 -19.45
CA GLN A 91 7.47 8.49 -20.64
C GLN A 91 8.79 7.74 -20.34
N ASP A 92 9.41 7.98 -19.21
CA ASP A 92 10.64 7.30 -18.81
C ASP A 92 10.36 5.87 -18.30
N ASP A 93 11.32 4.98 -18.48
CA ASP A 93 11.24 3.61 -17.95
C ASP A 93 11.74 3.57 -16.50
N TYR A 94 10.81 3.65 -15.58
CA TYR A 94 11.04 3.50 -14.13
C TYR A 94 10.50 2.16 -13.64
N SER A 95 10.83 1.05 -14.31
CA SER A 95 10.39 -0.28 -13.85
C SER A 95 10.86 -0.58 -12.43
N GLU A 96 10.07 -1.33 -11.67
CA GLU A 96 10.43 -1.70 -10.30
C GLU A 96 11.79 -2.42 -10.26
N GLU A 97 12.05 -3.33 -11.22
CA GLU A 97 13.33 -4.04 -11.33
C GLU A 97 14.52 -3.08 -11.49
N THR A 98 14.37 -2.05 -12.32
CA THR A 98 15.40 -1.02 -12.52
C THR A 98 15.61 -0.23 -11.23
N LEU A 99 14.53 0.25 -10.61
CA LEU A 99 14.60 1.04 -9.39
C LEU A 99 15.16 0.25 -8.20
N VAL A 100 14.82 -1.03 -8.03
CA VAL A 100 15.39 -1.89 -6.97
C VAL A 100 16.92 -1.92 -7.06
N LYS A 101 17.48 -2.05 -8.27
CA LYS A 101 18.94 -2.06 -8.51
C LYS A 101 19.55 -0.69 -8.23
N GLU A 102 18.97 0.37 -8.75
CA GLU A 102 19.49 1.74 -8.62
C GLU A 102 19.43 2.22 -7.16
N LEU A 103 18.35 1.93 -6.44
CA LEU A 103 18.18 2.30 -5.04
C LEU A 103 18.86 1.35 -4.07
N LYS A 104 19.38 0.20 -4.56
CA LYS A 104 19.98 -0.86 -3.74
C LYS A 104 19.02 -1.31 -2.63
N ALA A 105 17.74 -1.42 -2.96
CA ALA A 105 16.75 -1.93 -2.04
C ALA A 105 17.02 -3.40 -1.71
N ASP A 106 16.95 -3.77 -0.44
CA ASP A 106 17.26 -5.13 0.01
C ASP A 106 16.34 -5.59 1.16
N PRO A 107 16.21 -6.93 1.37
CA PRO A 107 15.28 -7.44 2.38
C PRO A 107 15.63 -7.12 3.85
N VAL A 108 16.83 -6.61 4.11
CA VAL A 108 17.31 -6.31 5.47
C VAL A 108 17.05 -4.87 5.85
N ASN A 109 17.31 -3.95 4.91
CA ASN A 109 17.26 -2.51 5.15
C ASN A 109 16.11 -1.81 4.42
N GLY A 110 15.32 -2.55 3.62
CA GLY A 110 14.27 -1.96 2.81
C GLY A 110 14.81 -1.03 1.72
N THR A 111 14.19 0.12 1.58
CA THR A 111 14.58 1.18 0.64
C THR A 111 14.89 2.45 1.44
N SER A 112 16.16 2.89 1.42
CA SER A 112 16.55 4.11 2.16
C SER A 112 16.03 5.38 1.49
N TYR A 113 15.49 6.32 2.28
CA TYR A 113 15.02 7.61 1.78
C TYR A 113 16.16 8.44 1.15
N GLN A 114 17.39 8.30 1.63
CA GLN A 114 18.55 9.00 1.06
C GLN A 114 18.80 8.53 -0.38
N THR A 115 18.78 7.21 -0.63
CA THR A 115 19.00 6.68 -1.97
C THR A 115 17.87 7.06 -2.93
N MET A 116 16.61 7.10 -2.44
CA MET A 116 15.48 7.61 -3.21
C MET A 116 15.69 9.09 -3.61
N ALA A 117 16.08 9.92 -2.65
CA ALA A 117 16.32 11.35 -2.88
C ALA A 117 17.47 11.58 -3.88
N ASP A 118 18.58 10.86 -3.72
CA ASP A 118 19.76 11.00 -4.59
C ASP A 118 19.47 10.53 -6.00
N PHE A 119 18.70 9.45 -6.15
CA PHE A 119 18.23 8.99 -7.46
C PHE A 119 17.34 10.05 -8.12
N ALA A 120 16.33 10.58 -7.42
CA ALA A 120 15.46 11.62 -7.97
C ALA A 120 16.25 12.87 -8.36
N ARG A 121 17.19 13.33 -7.53
CA ARG A 121 18.09 14.45 -7.86
C ARG A 121 18.94 14.17 -9.12
N SER A 122 19.46 12.94 -9.26
CA SER A 122 20.23 12.54 -10.45
C SER A 122 19.42 12.58 -11.74
N LYS A 123 18.08 12.49 -11.63
CA LYS A 123 17.13 12.63 -12.75
C LYS A 123 16.64 14.08 -12.95
N GLY A 124 17.22 15.06 -12.24
CA GLY A 124 16.90 16.47 -12.37
C GLY A 124 15.67 16.93 -11.58
N TYR A 125 15.21 16.14 -10.61
CA TYR A 125 14.14 16.56 -9.71
C TYR A 125 14.67 17.41 -8.55
N LEU A 126 13.88 18.37 -8.12
CA LEU A 126 14.07 19.05 -6.84
C LEU A 126 13.52 18.16 -5.73
N VAL A 127 14.32 17.88 -4.71
CA VAL A 127 13.93 17.03 -3.59
C VAL A 127 14.11 17.78 -2.28
N ASP A 128 13.01 17.98 -1.58
CA ASP A 128 12.94 18.54 -0.24
C ASP A 128 12.60 17.43 0.76
N ILE A 129 13.43 17.26 1.79
CA ILE A 129 13.25 16.25 2.85
C ILE A 129 13.01 17.00 4.14
N ARG A 130 11.93 16.65 4.84
CA ARG A 130 11.54 17.28 6.10
C ARG A 130 11.25 16.24 7.17
N THR A 131 11.52 16.60 8.41
CA THR A 131 11.04 15.92 9.62
C THR A 131 10.32 16.94 10.51
N GLY A 132 9.51 16.48 11.45
CA GLY A 132 8.71 17.36 12.30
C GLY A 132 7.62 18.13 11.55
N MET A 133 7.18 17.64 10.40
CA MET A 133 6.09 18.26 9.65
C MET A 133 4.78 18.22 10.44
N THR A 134 3.90 19.17 10.13
CA THR A 134 2.55 19.22 10.66
C THR A 134 1.54 18.74 9.63
N LEU A 135 0.33 18.42 10.07
CA LEU A 135 -0.77 18.12 9.15
C LEU A 135 -1.06 19.30 8.19
N ASN A 136 -0.85 20.54 8.65
CA ASN A 136 -1.04 21.73 7.81
C ASN A 136 0.03 21.81 6.70
N ASP A 137 1.24 21.33 6.94
CA ASP A 137 2.26 21.26 5.88
C ASP A 137 1.83 20.27 4.79
N ILE A 138 1.33 19.08 5.18
CA ILE A 138 0.77 18.10 4.22
C ILE A 138 -0.38 18.72 3.41
N ARG A 139 -1.32 19.38 4.08
CA ARG A 139 -2.45 20.06 3.42
C ARG A 139 -1.99 21.12 2.43
N ASN A 140 -1.03 21.94 2.84
CA ASN A 140 -0.49 22.99 1.96
C ASN A 140 0.16 22.42 0.70
N PHE A 141 0.88 21.30 0.78
CA PHE A 141 1.42 20.63 -0.40
C PHE A 141 0.31 20.10 -1.29
N ILE A 142 -0.66 19.37 -0.73
CA ILE A 142 -1.79 18.81 -1.46
C ILE A 142 -2.62 19.89 -2.15
N ASP A 143 -2.91 21.00 -1.49
CA ASP A 143 -3.66 22.12 -2.04
C ASP A 143 -2.94 22.78 -3.24
N ASN A 144 -1.62 22.63 -3.31
CA ASN A 144 -0.81 23.05 -4.46
C ASN A 144 -0.59 21.94 -5.48
N GLY A 145 -1.29 20.82 -5.37
CA GLY A 145 -1.18 19.69 -6.29
C GLY A 145 0.15 18.93 -6.18
N ILE A 146 0.77 18.94 -5.01
CA ILE A 146 2.07 18.33 -4.74
C ILE A 146 1.86 17.13 -3.80
N PRO A 147 2.01 15.89 -4.28
CA PRO A 147 1.94 14.71 -3.42
C PRO A 147 3.17 14.61 -2.52
N VAL A 148 3.00 14.06 -1.32
CA VAL A 148 4.06 13.94 -0.32
C VAL A 148 4.32 12.49 0.02
N ILE A 149 5.53 11.99 -0.20
CA ILE A 149 5.95 10.67 0.32
C ILE A 149 6.10 10.79 1.84
N VAL A 150 5.46 9.90 2.57
CA VAL A 150 5.52 9.83 4.04
C VAL A 150 5.99 8.46 4.49
N LEU A 151 6.54 8.38 5.70
CA LEU A 151 6.86 7.14 6.40
C LEU A 151 5.90 6.97 7.57
N ILE A 152 5.25 5.81 7.61
CA ILE A 152 4.27 5.46 8.64
C ILE A 152 4.51 4.06 9.15
N GLN A 153 4.02 3.73 10.34
CA GLN A 153 3.94 2.35 10.82
C GLN A 153 2.66 1.70 10.27
N ALA A 154 2.80 0.59 9.53
CA ALA A 154 1.66 -0.09 8.90
C ALA A 154 1.95 -1.57 8.63
N TRP A 155 0.87 -2.35 8.47
CA TRP A 155 0.90 -3.75 8.03
C TRP A 155 1.58 -4.73 9.00
N ALA A 156 1.59 -4.42 10.32
CA ALA A 156 2.05 -5.34 11.34
C ALA A 156 1.33 -6.70 11.25
N GLU A 157 2.07 -7.79 11.44
CA GLU A 157 1.51 -9.15 11.42
C GLU A 157 0.59 -9.44 12.63
N SER A 158 0.72 -8.68 13.70
CA SER A 158 -0.05 -8.80 14.93
C SER A 158 -0.67 -7.47 15.34
N LEU A 159 -1.58 -7.50 16.31
CA LEU A 159 -2.15 -6.28 16.87
C LEU A 159 -1.07 -5.53 17.67
N VAL A 160 -0.72 -4.34 17.21
CA VAL A 160 0.28 -3.45 17.83
C VAL A 160 -0.31 -2.07 18.13
N ASP A 161 0.31 -1.36 19.04
CA ASP A 161 0.09 0.08 19.24
C ASP A 161 1.06 0.86 18.35
N TYR A 162 0.59 1.26 17.18
CA TYR A 162 1.42 1.96 16.21
C TYR A 162 2.02 3.28 16.71
N SER A 163 1.51 3.87 17.78
CA SER A 163 2.11 5.07 18.38
C SER A 163 3.43 4.78 19.09
N GLN A 164 3.70 3.51 19.41
CA GLN A 164 4.89 3.04 20.11
C GLN A 164 5.74 2.09 19.24
N ASP A 165 5.21 1.69 18.10
CA ASP A 165 5.87 0.78 17.18
C ASP A 165 6.90 1.53 16.33
N TRP A 166 8.02 0.86 16.00
CA TRP A 166 9.13 1.36 15.18
C TRP A 166 9.70 0.24 14.28
N GLU A 167 8.97 -0.87 14.14
CA GLU A 167 9.45 -2.05 13.42
C GLU A 167 8.73 -2.27 12.10
N ASP A 168 7.50 -1.71 11.95
CA ASP A 168 6.63 -1.92 10.79
C ASP A 168 6.62 -0.70 9.85
N GLY A 169 7.81 -0.16 9.56
CA GLY A 169 7.99 1.01 8.70
C GLY A 169 7.51 0.81 7.27
N HIS A 170 6.72 1.76 6.77
CA HIS A 170 6.09 1.68 5.47
C HIS A 170 6.03 3.04 4.76
N TYR A 171 6.41 3.06 3.48
CA TYR A 171 6.25 4.24 2.63
C TYR A 171 4.87 4.29 1.99
N ALA A 172 4.23 5.45 2.07
CA ALA A 172 3.01 5.78 1.34
C ALA A 172 3.11 7.18 0.74
N VAL A 173 2.19 7.54 -0.16
CA VAL A 173 2.12 8.89 -0.74
C VAL A 173 0.84 9.54 -0.29
N ALA A 174 0.91 10.62 0.51
CA ALA A 174 -0.23 11.45 0.85
C ALA A 174 -0.67 12.24 -0.39
N ILE A 175 -1.93 12.07 -0.78
CA ILE A 175 -2.48 12.57 -2.06
C ILE A 175 -3.76 13.38 -1.91
N GLY A 176 -4.35 13.41 -0.72
CA GLY A 176 -5.60 14.11 -0.47
C GLY A 176 -5.95 14.14 1.01
N TYR A 177 -6.92 14.96 1.34
CA TYR A 177 -7.46 15.00 2.70
C TYR A 177 -8.90 15.52 2.70
N ASP A 178 -9.63 15.22 3.76
CA ASP A 178 -10.86 15.90 4.11
C ASP A 178 -10.79 16.39 5.58
N ARG A 179 -11.95 16.64 6.17
CA ARG A 179 -12.02 17.14 7.56
C ARG A 179 -11.38 16.19 8.56
N ASP A 180 -11.58 14.88 8.38
CA ASP A 180 -11.29 13.86 9.39
C ASP A 180 -10.30 12.80 8.89
N THR A 181 -9.83 12.89 7.64
CA THR A 181 -9.13 11.81 6.93
C THR A 181 -7.99 12.33 6.08
N VAL A 182 -6.92 11.54 5.95
CA VAL A 182 -5.85 11.68 4.94
C VAL A 182 -5.94 10.50 3.98
N TYR A 183 -5.80 10.76 2.68
CA TYR A 183 -5.85 9.77 1.59
C TYR A 183 -4.47 9.51 1.03
N PHE A 184 -4.21 8.25 0.68
CA PHE A 184 -2.90 7.80 0.23
C PHE A 184 -2.97 6.95 -1.03
N MET A 185 -1.93 7.03 -1.85
CA MET A 185 -1.49 5.93 -2.67
C MET A 185 -0.58 5.05 -1.82
N ASP A 186 -0.99 3.81 -1.61
CA ASP A 186 -0.31 2.82 -0.79
C ASP A 186 0.09 1.62 -1.66
N PRO A 187 1.40 1.31 -1.77
CA PRO A 187 1.88 0.24 -2.65
C PRO A 187 1.54 -1.17 -2.18
N SER A 188 1.10 -1.34 -0.93
CA SER A 188 0.61 -2.62 -0.41
C SER A 188 -0.85 -2.89 -0.77
N THR A 189 -1.61 -1.86 -1.14
CA THR A 189 -3.02 -1.99 -1.49
C THR A 189 -3.21 -2.19 -2.99
N MET A 190 -4.05 -3.15 -3.36
CA MET A 190 -4.30 -3.49 -4.76
C MET A 190 -5.39 -2.62 -5.39
N GLY A 191 -4.98 -1.83 -6.40
CA GLY A 191 -5.90 -1.23 -7.37
C GLY A 191 -6.74 -0.06 -6.87
N ASN A 192 -6.52 0.43 -5.63
CA ASN A 192 -7.28 1.53 -5.05
C ASN A 192 -6.38 2.44 -4.21
N TYR A 193 -6.78 3.70 -4.04
CA TYR A 193 -6.25 4.55 -2.98
C TYR A 193 -6.78 4.09 -1.63
N THR A 194 -6.06 4.43 -0.56
CA THR A 194 -6.39 4.10 0.82
C THR A 194 -6.59 5.36 1.66
N TYR A 195 -6.99 5.20 2.89
CA TYR A 195 -7.10 6.32 3.82
C TYR A 195 -6.82 5.91 5.26
N LEU A 196 -6.43 6.89 6.07
CA LEU A 196 -6.39 6.81 7.51
C LEU A 196 -7.17 7.99 8.13
N PRO A 197 -7.91 7.77 9.24
CA PRO A 197 -8.36 8.86 10.06
C PRO A 197 -7.17 9.73 10.50
N ILE A 198 -7.34 11.05 10.54
CA ILE A 198 -6.23 11.97 10.86
C ILE A 198 -5.52 11.61 12.16
N ARG A 199 -6.28 11.25 13.22
CA ARG A 199 -5.69 10.87 14.49
C ARG A 199 -4.78 9.64 14.35
N GLU A 200 -5.27 8.62 13.65
CA GLU A 200 -4.52 7.40 13.41
C GLU A 200 -3.28 7.65 12.55
N PHE A 201 -3.38 8.49 11.52
CA PHE A 201 -2.22 8.91 10.74
C PHE A 201 -1.16 9.60 11.61
N LEU A 202 -1.55 10.50 12.49
CA LEU A 202 -0.61 11.20 13.36
C LEU A 202 0.08 10.28 14.37
N ASP A 203 -0.62 9.24 14.85
CA ASP A 203 -0.08 8.23 15.76
C ASP A 203 0.92 7.29 15.05
N ARG A 204 0.78 7.08 13.73
CA ARG A 204 1.63 6.23 12.89
C ARG A 204 2.75 6.95 12.16
N TRP A 205 2.75 8.28 12.11
CA TRP A 205 3.62 9.07 11.23
C TRP A 205 5.03 9.23 11.77
N HIS A 206 5.75 8.14 11.86
CA HIS A 206 7.14 8.05 12.27
C HIS A 206 7.76 6.73 11.77
N ASP A 207 9.09 6.68 11.73
CA ASP A 207 9.86 5.48 11.41
C ASP A 207 11.35 5.69 11.74
N GLU A 208 12.16 4.65 11.54
CA GLU A 208 13.61 4.71 11.66
C GLU A 208 14.29 4.18 10.38
N ASP A 209 15.20 4.95 9.80
CA ASP A 209 16.07 4.49 8.70
C ASP A 209 17.52 4.50 9.15
N LYS A 210 18.14 3.32 9.24
CA LYS A 210 19.54 3.12 9.61
C LYS A 210 19.97 3.82 10.91
N GLY A 211 19.14 3.74 11.93
CA GLY A 211 19.39 4.33 13.24
C GLY A 211 19.02 5.81 13.35
N VAL A 212 18.46 6.40 12.29
CA VAL A 212 17.96 7.78 12.30
C VAL A 212 16.45 7.78 12.47
N LYS A 213 15.98 8.30 13.60
CA LYS A 213 14.53 8.46 13.83
C LYS A 213 13.97 9.58 12.97
N LEU A 214 12.91 9.25 12.26
CA LEU A 214 12.23 10.09 11.29
C LEU A 214 10.79 10.37 11.77
N ASP A 215 10.69 11.24 12.78
CA ASP A 215 9.37 11.67 13.25
C ASP A 215 8.76 12.66 12.26
N ARG A 216 7.51 12.39 11.83
CA ARG A 216 6.75 13.20 10.87
C ARG A 216 7.55 13.53 9.62
N PHE A 217 8.07 12.48 9.02
CA PHE A 217 8.86 12.56 7.80
C PHE A 217 7.99 12.88 6.58
N GLY A 218 8.51 13.74 5.71
CA GLY A 218 7.98 13.97 4.37
C GLY A 218 9.08 14.19 3.35
N MET A 219 8.94 13.55 2.18
CA MET A 219 9.78 13.80 1.02
C MET A 219 8.92 14.34 -0.11
N ILE A 220 9.28 15.52 -0.57
CA ILE A 220 8.62 16.25 -1.64
C ILE A 220 9.53 16.23 -2.87
N ILE A 221 9.05 15.64 -3.96
CA ILE A 221 9.78 15.54 -5.23
C ILE A 221 9.02 16.37 -6.26
N GLN A 222 9.70 17.31 -6.90
CA GLN A 222 9.11 18.23 -7.87
C GLN A 222 10.00 18.39 -9.10
N ARG A 223 9.40 18.72 -10.24
CA ARG A 223 10.11 19.20 -11.43
C ARG A 223 9.92 20.70 -11.59
N GLU A 224 10.97 21.38 -12.07
CA GLU A 224 10.91 22.84 -12.35
C GLU A 224 9.86 23.21 -13.40
N LYS A 225 9.62 22.30 -14.37
CA LYS A 225 8.59 22.44 -15.39
C LYS A 225 7.77 21.16 -15.50
N ARG A 226 6.46 21.27 -15.37
CA ARG A 226 5.49 20.18 -15.62
C ARG A 226 5.24 20.06 -17.12
N GLU A 227 6.16 19.47 -17.89
CA GLU A 227 5.95 19.29 -19.34
C GLU A 227 5.20 17.98 -19.66
N ASN A 228 5.29 16.94 -18.82
CA ASN A 228 4.65 15.63 -19.02
C ASN A 228 4.00 15.15 -17.72
N HIS A 229 2.88 15.74 -17.40
CA HIS A 229 2.13 15.36 -16.21
C HIS A 229 1.29 14.11 -16.47
N TYR A 230 1.28 13.17 -15.52
CA TYR A 230 0.33 12.05 -15.54
C TYR A 230 -1.11 12.58 -15.57
N ASP A 231 -1.85 12.15 -16.57
CA ASP A 231 -3.26 12.48 -16.73
C ASP A 231 -4.04 11.17 -16.96
N PRO A 232 -4.87 10.74 -16.00
CA PRO A 232 -5.62 9.49 -16.12
C PRO A 232 -6.66 9.51 -17.25
N ASP A 233 -7.03 10.69 -17.76
CA ASP A 233 -7.98 10.85 -18.85
C ASP A 233 -7.31 10.75 -20.24
N ASN A 234 -5.99 10.79 -20.30
CA ASN A 234 -5.25 10.62 -21.54
C ASN A 234 -5.14 9.14 -21.95
N ILE A 235 -5.68 8.81 -23.11
CA ILE A 235 -5.67 7.46 -23.66
C ILE A 235 -4.74 7.42 -24.89
N PHE A 236 -3.66 6.65 -24.79
CA PHE A 236 -2.69 6.48 -25.86
C PHE A 236 -2.91 5.19 -26.65
N ARG A 237 -2.64 5.24 -27.97
CA ARG A 237 -2.68 4.05 -28.80
C ARG A 237 -1.44 3.18 -28.56
N ILE A 238 -1.66 1.89 -28.33
CA ILE A 238 -0.60 0.88 -28.32
C ILE A 238 0.03 0.80 -29.72
N ARG A 239 1.33 0.86 -29.81
CA ARG A 239 2.11 0.80 -31.09
C ARG A 239 2.58 -0.60 -31.38
#